data_04d19b3ea0b19f1aa2bb414da5ffc301
#
_entry.id   04d19b3ea0b19f1aa2bb414da5ffc301
#
_cell.length_a   1.000
_cell.length_b   1.000
_cell.length_c   1.000
_cell.angle_alpha   90.00
_cell.angle_beta   90.00
_cell.angle_gamma   90.00
#
_symmetry.space_group_name_H-M   'P 1'
#
loop_
_entity.id
_entity.type
_entity.pdbx_description
1 polymer ?
#
loop_
_entity_poly.entity_id
_entity_poly.type
_entity_poly.pdbx_seq_one_letter_code
_entity_poly.pdbx_strand_id
1 'polypeptide(L)' 'MRIDTQVVMEKYKDNLFSAAFSICKSAADADDVVQDTLIQYHMTDKQFDNEQHIRAWLLRVDGGLLDK' A
#
# COMPACT_ATOMS: atom_id res chain seq x y z
N MET A 1 2.87 -13.51 -10.27
CA MET A 1 3.31 -13.68 -8.87
C MET A 1 2.38 -12.93 -7.93
N ARG A 2 2.06 -13.53 -6.81
CA ARG A 2 1.22 -12.88 -5.81
C ARG A 2 1.65 -13.31 -4.41
N ILE A 3 1.83 -12.35 -3.53
CA ILE A 3 2.20 -12.60 -2.13
C ILE A 3 0.94 -12.47 -1.29
N ASP A 4 0.80 -13.34 -0.29
CA ASP A 4 -0.33 -13.29 0.63
C ASP A 4 -0.45 -11.88 1.26
N THR A 5 -1.68 -11.38 1.36
CA THR A 5 -1.95 -10.02 1.86
C THR A 5 -1.35 -9.80 3.25
N GLN A 6 -1.42 -10.81 4.12
CA GLN A 6 -0.86 -10.68 5.47
C GLN A 6 0.65 -10.50 5.43
N VAL A 7 1.34 -11.23 4.56
CA VAL A 7 2.79 -11.09 4.39
C VAL A 7 3.13 -9.70 3.86
N VAL A 8 2.36 -9.22 2.87
CA VAL A 8 2.55 -7.88 2.32
C VAL A 8 2.35 -6.83 3.40
N MET A 9 1.31 -6.98 4.22
CA MET A 9 1.04 -6.06 5.31
C MET A 9 2.21 -5.99 6.28
N GLU A 10 2.69 -7.15 6.74
CA GLU A 10 3.80 -7.21 7.69
C GLU A 10 5.09 -6.61 7.12
N LYS A 11 5.31 -6.82 5.82
CA LYS A 11 6.56 -6.42 5.18
C LYS A 11 6.58 -4.95 4.78
N TYR A 12 5.45 -4.41 4.35
CA TYR A 12 5.40 -3.09 3.73
C TYR A 12 4.59 -2.03 4.48
N LYS A 13 3.86 -2.39 5.54
CA LYS A 13 2.99 -1.42 6.20
C LYS A 13 3.75 -0.19 6.69
N ASP A 14 4.95 -0.38 7.23
CA ASP A 14 5.75 0.74 7.74
C ASP A 14 6.18 1.66 6.60
N ASN A 15 6.59 1.08 5.48
CA ASN A 15 6.96 1.86 4.30
C ASN A 15 5.77 2.64 3.75
N LEU A 16 4.62 1.99 3.69
CA LEU A 16 3.39 2.63 3.20
C LEU A 16 2.96 3.73 4.16
N PHE A 17 3.06 3.48 5.46
CA PHE A 17 2.71 4.47 6.46
C PHE A 17 3.63 5.70 6.36
N SER A 18 4.94 5.49 6.26
CA SER A 18 5.89 6.59 6.12
C SER A 18 5.61 7.43 4.89
N ALA A 19 5.35 6.77 3.76
CA ALA A 19 5.05 7.48 2.51
C ALA A 19 3.77 8.30 2.65
N ALA A 20 2.72 7.71 3.22
CA ALA A 20 1.45 8.40 3.42
C ALA A 20 1.60 9.55 4.40
N PHE A 21 2.28 9.32 5.53
CA PHE A 21 2.47 10.32 6.56
C PHE A 21 3.25 11.54 6.04
N SER A 22 4.23 11.31 5.18
CA SER A 22 5.03 12.41 4.63
C SER A 22 4.17 13.37 3.80
N ILE A 23 3.04 12.89 3.27
CA ILE A 23 2.14 13.70 2.44
C ILE A 23 1.04 14.32 3.30
N CYS A 24 0.34 13.51 4.10
CA CYS A 24 -0.86 13.98 4.83
C CYS A 24 -0.56 14.56 6.21
N LYS A 25 0.61 14.27 6.78
CA LYS A 25 1.03 14.77 8.10
C LYS A 25 0.09 14.40 9.24
N SER A 26 -0.70 13.36 9.06
CA SER A 26 -1.65 12.88 10.08
C SER A 26 -1.52 11.37 10.21
N ALA A 27 -1.25 10.89 11.42
CA ALA A 27 -1.11 9.46 11.68
C ALA A 27 -2.43 8.72 11.41
N ALA A 28 -3.56 9.31 11.78
CA ALA A 28 -4.87 8.69 11.56
C ALA A 28 -5.15 8.55 10.06
N ASP A 29 -4.90 9.59 9.28
CA ASP A 29 -5.11 9.56 7.84
C ASP A 29 -4.15 8.59 7.17
N ALA A 30 -2.88 8.57 7.60
CA ALA A 30 -1.89 7.65 7.06
C ALA A 30 -2.30 6.18 7.30
N ASP A 31 -2.80 5.89 8.50
CA ASP A 31 -3.30 4.54 8.80
C ASP A 31 -4.45 4.14 7.88
N ASP A 32 -5.40 5.04 7.65
CA ASP A 32 -6.54 4.78 6.78
C ASP A 32 -6.06 4.47 5.35
N VAL A 33 -5.12 5.26 4.86
CA VAL A 33 -4.57 5.08 3.51
C VAL A 33 -3.87 3.73 3.40
N VAL A 34 -3.08 3.36 4.40
CA VAL A 34 -2.39 2.06 4.41
C VAL A 34 -3.41 0.92 4.38
N GLN A 35 -4.45 1.00 5.21
CA GLN A 35 -5.49 -0.02 5.25
C GLN A 35 -6.20 -0.14 3.90
N ASP A 36 -6.59 0.98 3.31
CA ASP A 36 -7.25 0.98 2.00
C ASP A 36 -6.36 0.37 0.93
N THR A 37 -5.07 0.70 0.95
CA THR A 37 -4.11 0.16 -0.01
C THR A 37 -4.03 -1.37 0.11
N LEU A 38 -3.97 -1.87 1.33
CA LEU A 38 -3.90 -3.31 1.57
C LEU A 38 -5.20 -4.01 1.18
N ILE A 39 -6.35 -3.38 1.42
CA ILE A 39 -7.64 -3.92 1.00
C ILE A 39 -7.68 -4.02 -0.53
N GLN A 40 -7.24 -2.97 -1.22
CA GLN A 40 -7.20 -3.00 -2.68
C GLN A 40 -6.27 -4.09 -3.20
N TYR A 41 -5.13 -4.29 -2.55
CA TYR A 41 -4.23 -5.39 -2.91
C TYR A 41 -4.93 -6.74 -2.74
N HIS A 42 -5.63 -6.92 -1.63
CA HIS A 42 -6.35 -8.17 -1.34
C HIS A 42 -7.41 -8.46 -2.39
N MET A 43 -8.09 -7.44 -2.87
CA MET A 43 -9.23 -7.58 -3.77
C MET A 43 -8.87 -7.55 -5.26
N THR A 44 -7.67 -7.11 -5.60
CA THR A 44 -7.27 -6.99 -7.01
C THR A 44 -6.98 -8.36 -7.62
N ASP A 45 -7.35 -8.53 -8.89
CA ASP A 45 -7.02 -9.72 -9.68
C ASP A 45 -5.73 -9.53 -10.47
N LYS A 46 -5.06 -8.40 -10.30
CA LYS A 46 -3.87 -8.06 -11.07
C LYS A 46 -2.76 -9.07 -10.84
N GLN A 47 -2.11 -9.46 -11.93
CA GLN A 47 -0.92 -10.30 -11.88
C GLN A 47 0.33 -9.42 -11.82
N PHE A 48 1.26 -9.81 -10.96
CA PHE A 48 2.51 -9.06 -10.79
C PHE A 48 3.67 -9.89 -11.29
N ASP A 49 4.65 -9.23 -11.92
CA ASP A 49 5.81 -9.91 -12.49
C ASP A 49 6.78 -10.39 -11.40
N ASN A 50 6.92 -9.59 -10.34
CA ASN A 50 7.82 -9.88 -9.22
C ASN A 50 7.44 -9.03 -8.02
N GLU A 51 8.18 -9.20 -6.92
CA GLU A 51 7.88 -8.48 -5.69
C GLU A 51 8.08 -6.97 -5.86
N GLN A 52 9.06 -6.55 -6.64
CA GLN A 52 9.28 -5.11 -6.88
C GLN A 52 8.07 -4.49 -7.57
N HIS A 53 7.43 -5.22 -8.46
CA HIS A 53 6.20 -4.77 -9.11
C HIS A 53 5.08 -4.57 -8.08
N ILE A 54 4.95 -5.50 -7.13
CA ILE A 54 3.97 -5.40 -6.05
C ILE A 54 4.25 -4.14 -5.22
N ARG A 55 5.50 -3.94 -4.83
CA ARG A 55 5.89 -2.78 -4.03
C ARG A 55 5.59 -1.47 -4.75
N ALA A 56 5.95 -1.39 -6.02
CA ALA A 56 5.69 -0.18 -6.82
C ALA A 56 4.19 0.10 -6.94
N TRP A 57 3.39 -0.95 -7.14
CA TRP A 57 1.95 -0.82 -7.22
C TRP A 57 1.35 -0.33 -5.90
N LEU A 58 1.81 -0.91 -4.79
CA LEU A 58 1.34 -0.50 -3.46
C LEU A 58 1.63 0.97 -3.19
N LEU A 59 2.85 1.42 -3.51
CA LEU A 59 3.22 2.82 -3.31
C LEU A 59 2.43 3.76 -4.21
N ARG A 60 2.13 3.32 -5.43
CA ARG A 60 1.32 4.11 -6.35
C ARG A 60 -0.12 4.28 -5.83
N VAL A 61 -0.72 3.20 -5.35
CA VAL A 61 -2.10 3.24 -4.82
C VAL A 61 -2.12 4.10 -3.55
N ASP A 62 -1.14 3.90 -2.68
CA ASP A 62 -1.00 4.65 -1.43
C ASP A 62 -0.95 6.16 -1.72
N GLY A 63 -0.11 6.57 -2.66
CA GLY A 63 0.00 7.97 -3.05
C GLY A 63 -1.25 8.48 -3.75
N GLY A 64 -1.88 7.65 -4.57
CA GLY A 64 -3.10 8.01 -5.29
C GLY A 64 -4.28 8.28 -4.36
N LEU A 65 -4.36 7.55 -3.25
CA LEU A 65 -5.43 7.77 -2.26
C LEU A 65 -5.29 9.12 -1.55
N LEU A 66 -4.09 9.66 -1.49
CA LEU A 66 -3.82 10.94 -0.87
C LEU A 66 -3.93 12.11 -1.84
N ASP A 67 -3.83 11.84 -3.12
CA ASP A 67 -3.84 12.86 -4.17
C ASP A 67 -5.26 13.11 -4.65
N LYS A 68 -6.02 13.79 -3.84
CA LYS A 68 -7.42 14.10 -4.16
C LYS A 68 -7.68 15.58 -4.21
#